data_173e5674d0cc1da8d1a557f6a91e9261
#
_entry.id   173e5674d0cc1da8d1a557f6a91e9261
#
_cell.length_a   1.000
_cell.length_b   1.000
_cell.length_c   1.000
_cell.angle_alpha   90.00
_cell.angle_beta   90.00
_cell.angle_gamma   90.00
#
_symmetry.space_group_name_H-M   'P 1'
#
loop_
_entity.id
_entity.type
_entity.pdbx_description
1 polymer ?
#
loop_
_entity_poly.entity_id
_entity_poly.type
_entity_poly.pdbx_seq_one_letter_code
_entity_poly.pdbx_strand_id
1 'polypeptide(L)'
;MSAEPRVYSENLKIHKPVVYERVNNGLFLLHHILPNTEIDKKNMETKKFCLTERQMPTQWYNIVADMPNKPLPPLHPGTKKPVTKEQMSAIFAEELIDQEMSTERFIDIPEEVQEIYKIWRPSPLVRATGLEKALGTPAKIYFKNESVSPAGSHKPNTAVPQAYYNYKQGIRHLTTETGAGQWGAAIAFAAKHFGLDVQVFMVKVSYEQKPFRREVMRTYGASVTPSPSETTAIGRKILQEHPGTTGSLGCAISEAV
;
A
#
# COMPACT_ATOMS: atom_id res chain seq x y z
N MET A 1 -6.11 0.51 -47.41
CA MET A 1 -7.27 1.43 -47.46
C MET A 1 -7.11 2.40 -46.30
N SER A 2 -6.72 3.62 -46.62
CA SER A 2 -6.52 4.70 -45.66
C SER A 2 -7.90 5.25 -45.25
N ALA A 3 -8.23 5.19 -43.96
CA ALA A 3 -9.44 5.80 -43.46
C ALA A 3 -9.17 7.29 -43.17
N GLU A 4 -9.94 8.17 -43.80
CA GLU A 4 -9.89 9.60 -43.53
C GLU A 4 -10.40 9.93 -42.12
N PRO A 5 -9.82 10.93 -41.46
CA PRO A 5 -10.23 11.34 -40.10
C PRO A 5 -11.62 12.03 -40.17
N ARG A 6 -12.54 11.54 -39.34
CA ARG A 6 -13.83 12.23 -39.11
C ARG A 6 -13.67 13.34 -38.08
N VAL A 7 -13.99 14.55 -38.48
CA VAL A 7 -14.08 15.73 -37.60
C VAL A 7 -15.49 15.78 -37.01
N TYR A 8 -15.62 15.68 -35.70
CA TYR A 8 -16.89 15.95 -34.99
C TYR A 8 -16.79 17.33 -34.34
N SER A 9 -17.53 18.30 -34.92
CA SER A 9 -17.67 19.65 -34.38
C SER A 9 -19.12 19.94 -34.16
N GLU A 10 -19.74 19.49 -33.10
CA GLU A 10 -21.00 20.09 -32.70
C GLU A 10 -21.23 19.95 -31.19
N ASN A 11 -21.49 21.10 -30.57
CA ASN A 11 -21.96 21.31 -29.19
C ASN A 11 -20.95 21.46 -28.02
N LEU A 12 -19.68 21.64 -28.28
CA LEU A 12 -18.80 22.28 -27.31
C LEU A 12 -18.24 23.56 -27.94
N LYS A 13 -18.43 24.72 -27.29
CA LYS A 13 -17.76 25.96 -27.68
C LYS A 13 -16.25 25.88 -27.50
N ILE A 14 -15.62 24.95 -28.21
CA ILE A 14 -14.17 24.80 -28.27
C ILE A 14 -13.75 25.35 -29.62
N HIS A 15 -13.12 26.50 -29.65
CA HIS A 15 -12.70 27.21 -30.85
C HIS A 15 -11.48 26.55 -31.55
N LYS A 16 -11.19 25.28 -31.35
CA LYS A 16 -10.03 24.58 -31.96
C LYS A 16 -10.32 23.11 -32.26
N PRO A 17 -9.84 22.58 -33.41
CA PRO A 17 -10.07 21.19 -33.79
C PRO A 17 -9.37 20.22 -32.85
N VAL A 18 -10.08 19.18 -32.44
CA VAL A 18 -9.55 18.04 -31.69
C VAL A 18 -9.35 16.90 -32.70
N VAL A 19 -8.13 16.42 -32.84
CA VAL A 19 -7.80 15.29 -33.71
C VAL A 19 -7.75 14.01 -32.88
N TYR A 20 -8.51 13.00 -33.32
CA TYR A 20 -8.53 11.67 -32.71
C TYR A 20 -7.77 10.70 -33.62
N GLU A 21 -6.83 9.98 -33.09
CA GLU A 21 -6.14 8.91 -33.79
C GLU A 21 -6.53 7.56 -33.19
N ARG A 22 -6.88 6.61 -34.05
CA ARG A 22 -7.29 5.27 -33.66
C ARG A 22 -6.09 4.35 -33.71
N VAL A 23 -5.66 3.84 -32.58
CA VAL A 23 -4.62 2.82 -32.50
C VAL A 23 -5.25 1.49 -32.05
N ASN A 24 -5.23 0.50 -32.95
CA ASN A 24 -5.54 -0.93 -32.72
C ASN A 24 -6.65 -1.22 -31.69
N ASN A 25 -7.91 -1.20 -32.15
CA ASN A 25 -9.10 -1.72 -31.44
C ASN A 25 -9.43 -1.18 -30.05
N GLY A 26 -8.83 -0.12 -29.57
CA GLY A 26 -9.14 0.49 -28.26
C GLY A 26 -8.58 1.90 -28.14
N LEU A 27 -9.39 2.78 -27.87
CA LEU A 27 -9.37 4.15 -27.41
C LEU A 27 -8.00 4.79 -27.05
N PHE A 28 -7.53 5.79 -27.77
CA PHE A 28 -7.57 7.24 -27.57
C PHE A 28 -6.31 7.82 -26.98
N LEU A 29 -5.53 8.46 -27.84
CA LEU A 29 -4.67 9.56 -27.43
C LEU A 29 -5.36 10.89 -27.83
N LEU A 30 -5.66 11.73 -26.87
CA LEU A 30 -6.11 13.10 -27.10
C LEU A 30 -4.87 13.99 -27.23
N HIS A 31 -4.49 14.33 -28.44
CA HIS A 31 -3.48 15.37 -28.65
C HIS A 31 -4.16 16.74 -28.72
N HIS A 32 -4.03 17.52 -27.67
CA HIS A 32 -4.24 18.96 -27.76
C HIS A 32 -3.04 19.58 -28.49
N ILE A 33 -3.20 19.90 -29.75
CA ILE A 33 -2.30 20.86 -30.40
C ILE A 33 -2.68 22.24 -29.85
N LEU A 34 -2.06 22.61 -28.74
CA LEU A 34 -2.06 24.01 -28.33
C LEU A 34 -1.20 24.76 -29.34
N PRO A 35 -1.71 25.87 -29.98
CA PRO A 35 -0.81 26.78 -30.66
C PRO A 35 0.21 27.30 -29.66
N ASN A 36 1.41 27.58 -30.12
CA ASN A 36 2.44 28.31 -29.37
C ASN A 36 1.92 29.71 -28.93
N THR A 37 0.97 29.74 -28.01
CA THR A 37 0.86 30.84 -27.09
C THR A 37 1.97 30.60 -26.10
N GLU A 38 2.93 31.50 -26.01
CA GLU A 38 3.84 31.61 -24.89
C GLU A 38 2.96 31.68 -23.64
N ILE A 39 2.62 30.49 -23.09
CA ILE A 39 2.13 30.39 -21.73
C ILE A 39 3.31 30.92 -20.93
N ASP A 40 3.09 32.02 -20.26
CA ASP A 40 4.08 32.70 -19.43
C ASP A 40 4.63 31.67 -18.41
N LYS A 41 5.70 30.96 -18.81
CA LYS A 41 6.36 29.89 -18.03
C LYS A 41 6.93 30.43 -16.72
N LYS A 42 6.95 31.76 -16.56
CA LYS A 42 7.50 32.44 -15.38
C LYS A 42 6.69 32.25 -14.10
N ASN A 43 5.44 31.83 -14.17
CA ASN A 43 4.55 31.75 -12.99
C ASN A 43 3.82 30.41 -12.79
N MET A 44 4.22 29.34 -13.49
CA MET A 44 3.67 28.02 -13.21
C MET A 44 4.37 27.37 -12.01
N GLU A 45 3.78 27.53 -10.83
CA GLU A 45 4.24 26.85 -9.61
C GLU A 45 4.13 25.34 -9.79
N THR A 46 5.25 24.63 -9.59
CA THR A 46 5.30 23.17 -9.68
C THR A 46 4.43 22.54 -8.59
N LYS A 47 3.46 21.72 -8.98
CA LYS A 47 2.54 21.07 -8.05
C LYS A 47 2.85 19.60 -7.80
N LYS A 48 3.61 18.97 -8.69
CA LYS A 48 3.95 17.54 -8.61
C LYS A 48 5.46 17.36 -8.68
N PHE A 49 6.02 16.71 -7.68
CA PHE A 49 7.44 16.44 -7.56
C PHE A 49 7.66 14.92 -7.61
N CYS A 50 8.52 14.49 -8.51
CA CYS A 50 8.94 13.10 -8.64
C CYS A 50 10.47 13.05 -8.56
N LEU A 51 10.98 12.17 -7.73
CA LEU A 51 12.40 11.81 -7.76
C LEU A 51 12.66 10.84 -8.92
N THR A 52 13.92 10.70 -9.29
CA THR A 52 14.39 9.61 -10.16
C THR A 52 14.67 8.36 -9.33
N GLU A 53 14.76 7.19 -9.95
CA GLU A 53 15.14 5.95 -9.26
C GLU A 53 16.51 6.06 -8.58
N ARG A 54 17.45 6.79 -9.17
CA ARG A 54 18.78 7.03 -8.60
C ARG A 54 18.78 7.86 -7.31
N GLN A 55 17.67 8.55 -7.04
CA GLN A 55 17.51 9.37 -5.83
C GLN A 55 16.71 8.64 -4.75
N MET A 56 16.38 7.37 -4.97
CA MET A 56 15.74 6.58 -3.93
C MET A 56 16.72 6.32 -2.77
N PRO A 57 16.23 6.36 -1.53
CA PRO A 57 17.06 6.05 -0.38
C PRO A 57 17.45 4.57 -0.37
N THR A 58 18.69 4.29 0.05
CA THR A 58 19.21 2.94 0.27
C THR A 58 19.13 2.51 1.74
N GLN A 59 18.67 3.42 2.60
CA GLN A 59 18.52 3.18 4.04
C GLN A 59 17.16 3.68 4.52
N TRP A 60 16.59 2.99 5.51
CA TRP A 60 15.46 3.50 6.28
C TRP A 60 15.97 4.43 7.38
N TYR A 61 15.29 5.55 7.55
CA TYR A 61 15.54 6.44 8.68
C TYR A 61 14.70 6.01 9.88
N ASN A 62 15.39 5.68 10.97
CA ASN A 62 14.76 5.33 12.24
C ASN A 62 14.61 6.58 13.11
N ILE A 63 13.39 7.10 13.17
CA ILE A 63 13.05 8.30 13.92
C ILE A 63 13.34 8.16 15.43
N VAL A 64 13.34 6.94 15.97
CA VAL A 64 13.59 6.64 17.39
C VAL A 64 14.97 7.18 17.82
N ALA A 65 15.95 7.16 16.92
CA ALA A 65 17.28 7.71 17.20
C ALA A 65 17.24 9.19 17.61
N ASP A 66 16.33 9.97 17.02
CA ASP A 66 16.25 11.43 17.18
C ASP A 66 15.05 11.89 18.05
N MET A 67 14.24 10.96 18.54
CA MET A 67 13.14 11.30 19.43
C MET A 67 13.66 11.76 20.80
N PRO A 68 13.24 12.94 21.31
CA PRO A 68 13.61 13.39 22.65
C PRO A 68 13.04 12.46 23.73
N ASN A 69 11.85 11.92 23.51
CA ASN A 69 11.21 10.94 24.38
C ASN A 69 11.10 9.61 23.61
N LYS A 70 11.85 8.60 24.01
CA LYS A 70 11.78 7.27 23.39
C LYS A 70 10.41 6.64 23.60
N PRO A 71 9.86 5.88 22.63
CA PRO A 71 8.62 5.16 22.84
C PRO A 71 8.77 4.14 23.96
N LEU A 72 7.68 3.92 24.70
CA LEU A 72 7.65 2.85 25.69
C LEU A 72 7.66 1.47 24.98
N PRO A 73 8.32 0.46 25.59
CA PRO A 73 8.29 -0.89 25.02
C PRO A 73 6.87 -1.46 25.05
N PRO A 74 6.50 -2.35 24.11
CA PRO A 74 5.23 -3.06 24.16
C PRO A 74 5.13 -3.89 25.45
N LEU A 75 3.93 -3.93 26.02
CA LEU A 75 3.70 -4.63 27.29
C LEU A 75 2.94 -5.95 27.04
N HIS A 76 3.38 -7.01 27.71
CA HIS A 76 2.66 -8.28 27.73
C HIS A 76 1.26 -8.09 28.34
N PRO A 77 0.18 -8.52 27.70
CA PRO A 77 -1.19 -8.21 28.11
C PRO A 77 -1.55 -8.75 29.52
N GLY A 78 -1.01 -9.91 29.88
CA GLY A 78 -1.26 -10.52 31.20
C GLY A 78 -0.38 -9.96 32.31
N THR A 79 0.94 -9.87 32.09
CA THR A 79 1.91 -9.49 33.14
C THR A 79 2.13 -7.99 33.25
N LYS A 80 1.72 -7.21 32.25
CA LYS A 80 1.98 -5.76 32.13
C LYS A 80 3.47 -5.38 32.17
N LYS A 81 4.36 -6.34 31.98
CA LYS A 81 5.80 -6.11 31.85
C LYS A 81 6.20 -5.97 30.39
N PRO A 82 7.34 -5.32 30.07
CA PRO A 82 7.86 -5.28 28.71
C PRO A 82 7.94 -6.68 28.11
N VAL A 83 7.50 -6.82 26.84
CA VAL A 83 7.60 -8.07 26.09
C VAL A 83 9.06 -8.34 25.76
N THR A 84 9.51 -9.58 25.91
CA THR A 84 10.89 -9.97 25.55
C THR A 84 11.00 -10.35 24.08
N LYS A 85 12.23 -10.36 23.53
CA LYS A 85 12.49 -10.81 22.14
C LYS A 85 11.97 -12.23 21.92
N GLU A 86 12.19 -13.14 22.87
CA GLU A 86 11.76 -14.55 22.79
C GLU A 86 10.22 -14.67 22.71
N GLN A 87 9.50 -13.81 23.42
CA GLN A 87 8.04 -13.78 23.33
C GLN A 87 7.54 -13.28 21.98
N MET A 88 8.25 -12.32 21.38
CA MET A 88 7.91 -11.80 20.06
C MET A 88 8.32 -12.74 18.93
N SER A 89 9.41 -13.47 19.06
CA SER A 89 9.93 -14.41 18.04
C SER A 89 9.01 -15.59 17.77
N ALA A 90 8.04 -15.85 18.66
CA ALA A 90 6.98 -16.83 18.39
C ALA A 90 6.04 -16.41 17.22
N ILE A 91 5.98 -15.11 16.89
CA ILE A 91 5.03 -14.55 15.92
C ILE A 91 5.76 -13.83 14.77
N PHE A 92 6.88 -13.15 15.07
CA PHE A 92 7.62 -12.32 14.12
C PHE A 92 9.00 -12.86 13.81
N ALA A 93 9.48 -12.63 12.60
CA ALA A 93 10.86 -12.93 12.24
C ALA A 93 11.84 -12.12 13.12
N GLU A 94 12.95 -12.74 13.53
CA GLU A 94 13.91 -12.15 14.48
C GLU A 94 14.47 -10.81 14.01
N GLU A 95 14.83 -10.71 12.73
CA GLU A 95 15.35 -9.46 12.15
C GLU A 95 14.34 -8.31 12.25
N LEU A 96 13.05 -8.59 12.12
CA LEU A 96 11.99 -7.56 12.27
C LEU A 96 11.90 -7.07 13.73
N ILE A 97 12.12 -7.98 14.69
CA ILE A 97 12.15 -7.62 16.11
C ILE A 97 13.39 -6.77 16.41
N ASP A 98 14.55 -7.17 15.87
CA ASP A 98 15.79 -6.42 16.04
C ASP A 98 15.69 -5.00 15.47
N GLN A 99 15.04 -4.83 14.31
CA GLN A 99 14.78 -3.51 13.75
C GLN A 99 13.78 -2.70 14.57
N GLU A 100 12.71 -3.31 15.08
CA GLU A 100 11.73 -2.64 15.96
C GLU A 100 12.38 -2.12 17.24
N MET A 101 13.36 -2.86 17.77
CA MET A 101 14.07 -2.50 19.00
C MET A 101 15.33 -1.65 18.76
N SER A 102 15.70 -1.42 17.51
CA SER A 102 16.93 -0.71 17.14
C SER A 102 16.88 0.75 17.51
N THR A 103 18.01 1.28 17.95
CA THR A 103 18.26 2.72 18.14
C THR A 103 19.20 3.30 17.07
N GLU A 104 19.63 2.47 16.12
CA GLU A 104 20.43 2.93 14.98
C GLU A 104 19.61 3.89 14.12
N ARG A 105 20.24 5.02 13.74
CA ARG A 105 19.55 6.08 12.99
C ARG A 105 19.20 5.68 11.57
N PHE A 106 20.05 4.88 10.93
CA PHE A 106 19.86 4.41 9.57
C PHE A 106 20.03 2.89 9.53
N ILE A 107 19.11 2.22 8.87
CA ILE A 107 19.09 0.78 8.68
C ILE A 107 19.12 0.52 7.17
N ASP A 108 20.08 -0.28 6.71
CA ASP A 108 20.23 -0.57 5.29
C ASP A 108 19.03 -1.31 4.72
N ILE A 109 18.57 -0.88 3.54
CA ILE A 109 17.52 -1.56 2.80
C ILE A 109 18.18 -2.67 1.97
N PRO A 110 17.80 -3.95 2.16
CA PRO A 110 18.33 -5.04 1.35
C PRO A 110 18.13 -4.79 -0.15
N GLU A 111 19.10 -5.20 -0.97
CA GLU A 111 19.07 -4.98 -2.41
C GLU A 111 17.81 -5.56 -3.06
N GLU A 112 17.40 -6.78 -2.66
CA GLU A 112 16.20 -7.44 -3.16
C GLU A 112 14.92 -6.64 -2.84
N VAL A 113 14.88 -5.98 -1.68
CA VAL A 113 13.78 -5.09 -1.29
C VAL A 113 13.80 -3.80 -2.13
N GLN A 114 15.00 -3.22 -2.37
CA GLN A 114 15.15 -2.04 -3.22
C GLN A 114 14.68 -2.30 -4.65
N GLU A 115 14.99 -3.47 -5.24
CA GLU A 115 14.56 -3.85 -6.59
C GLU A 115 13.02 -3.93 -6.67
N ILE A 116 12.36 -4.53 -5.67
CA ILE A 116 10.89 -4.58 -5.64
C ILE A 116 10.29 -3.18 -5.47
N TYR A 117 10.91 -2.31 -4.67
CA TYR A 117 10.45 -0.94 -4.51
C TYR A 117 10.42 -0.15 -5.82
N LYS A 118 11.32 -0.41 -6.76
CA LYS A 118 11.37 0.27 -8.08
C LYS A 118 10.11 0.03 -8.93
N ILE A 119 9.28 -0.98 -8.61
CA ILE A 119 8.01 -1.23 -9.32
C ILE A 119 7.05 -0.03 -9.21
N TRP A 120 7.05 0.71 -8.07
CA TRP A 120 6.15 1.85 -7.86
C TRP A 120 6.80 3.09 -7.26
N ARG A 121 8.01 2.97 -6.76
CA ARG A 121 8.76 4.09 -6.17
C ARG A 121 9.79 4.63 -7.16
N PRO A 122 10.08 5.91 -7.08
CA PRO A 122 9.59 6.90 -6.13
C PRO A 122 8.15 7.33 -6.42
N SER A 123 7.28 7.31 -5.40
CA SER A 123 5.91 7.81 -5.53
C SER A 123 5.87 9.35 -5.54
N PRO A 124 4.92 9.98 -6.25
CA PRO A 124 4.89 11.44 -6.37
C PRO A 124 4.57 12.16 -5.06
N LEU A 125 5.20 13.30 -4.83
CA LEU A 125 4.78 14.30 -3.85
C LEU A 125 3.93 15.34 -4.56
N VAL A 126 2.69 15.57 -4.11
CA VAL A 126 1.73 16.43 -4.79
C VAL A 126 1.27 17.54 -3.86
N ARG A 127 1.26 18.78 -4.34
CA ARG A 127 0.73 19.92 -3.60
C ARG A 127 -0.79 19.99 -3.70
N ALA A 128 -1.47 20.08 -2.57
CA ALA A 128 -2.91 20.10 -2.46
C ALA A 128 -3.48 21.52 -2.53
N THR A 129 -3.24 22.24 -3.65
CA THR A 129 -3.61 23.65 -3.78
C THR A 129 -5.13 23.91 -3.63
N GLY A 130 -5.98 22.94 -3.98
CA GLY A 130 -7.42 23.03 -3.74
C GLY A 130 -7.76 23.02 -2.26
N LEU A 131 -7.09 22.20 -1.47
CA LEU A 131 -7.26 22.14 -0.02
C LEU A 131 -6.75 23.43 0.65
N GLU A 132 -5.58 23.93 0.24
CA GLU A 132 -5.04 25.21 0.73
C GLU A 132 -6.04 26.35 0.52
N LYS A 133 -6.63 26.42 -0.67
CA LYS A 133 -7.65 27.42 -1.01
C LYS A 133 -8.93 27.25 -0.18
N ALA A 134 -9.41 26.01 -0.02
CA ALA A 134 -10.63 25.72 0.77
C ALA A 134 -10.47 26.08 2.25
N LEU A 135 -9.26 25.91 2.79
CA LEU A 135 -8.92 26.26 4.18
C LEU A 135 -8.55 27.74 4.37
N GLY A 136 -8.39 28.51 3.31
CA GLY A 136 -7.92 29.90 3.37
C GLY A 136 -6.56 30.06 4.07
N THR A 137 -5.69 29.04 3.99
CA THR A 137 -4.41 29.01 4.72
C THR A 137 -3.25 29.47 3.85
N PRO A 138 -2.25 30.20 4.41
CA PRO A 138 -0.98 30.47 3.72
C PRO A 138 -0.04 29.25 3.71
N ALA A 139 -0.35 28.19 4.46
CA ALA A 139 0.47 26.98 4.55
C ALA A 139 0.44 26.23 3.20
N LYS A 140 1.61 25.74 2.77
CA LYS A 140 1.74 24.83 1.64
C LYS A 140 1.51 23.40 2.09
N ILE A 141 0.42 22.79 1.61
CA ILE A 141 0.01 21.44 2.00
C ILE A 141 0.41 20.46 0.90
N TYR A 142 1.11 19.40 1.28
CA TYR A 142 1.54 18.33 0.36
C TYR A 142 1.06 16.97 0.84
N PHE A 143 0.82 16.08 -0.10
CA PHE A 143 0.59 14.66 0.20
C PHE A 143 1.47 13.78 -0.68
N LYS A 144 1.97 12.68 -0.08
CA LYS A 144 2.67 11.62 -0.79
C LYS A 144 1.63 10.72 -1.44
N ASN A 145 1.64 10.63 -2.78
CA ASN A 145 0.64 9.85 -3.49
C ASN A 145 1.04 8.36 -3.54
N GLU A 146 0.58 7.59 -2.59
CA GLU A 146 0.82 6.14 -2.49
C GLU A 146 -0.24 5.29 -3.24
N SER A 147 -1.19 5.92 -3.94
CA SER A 147 -2.18 5.19 -4.75
C SER A 147 -1.57 4.51 -5.98
N VAL A 148 -0.35 4.89 -6.35
CA VAL A 148 0.40 4.30 -7.47
C VAL A 148 1.01 2.93 -7.15
N SER A 149 0.97 2.49 -5.90
CA SER A 149 1.50 1.19 -5.49
C SER A 149 0.62 0.03 -5.97
N PRO A 150 1.17 -1.20 -6.07
CA PRO A 150 0.41 -2.38 -6.49
C PRO A 150 -0.80 -2.73 -5.62
N ALA A 151 -0.85 -2.25 -4.37
CA ALA A 151 -1.99 -2.41 -3.46
C ALA A 151 -2.85 -1.13 -3.33
N GLY A 152 -2.52 -0.07 -4.07
CA GLY A 152 -3.22 1.22 -4.00
C GLY A 152 -3.11 1.90 -2.63
N SER A 153 -2.01 1.70 -1.90
CA SER A 153 -1.76 2.26 -0.57
C SER A 153 -0.27 2.27 -0.22
N HIS A 154 0.09 2.89 0.92
CA HIS A 154 1.46 2.89 1.46
C HIS A 154 1.93 1.52 1.99
N LYS A 155 1.03 0.58 2.21
CA LYS A 155 1.32 -0.69 2.91
C LYS A 155 2.37 -1.58 2.24
N PRO A 156 2.53 -1.63 0.91
CA PRO A 156 3.64 -2.37 0.29
C PRO A 156 5.02 -1.94 0.76
N ASN A 157 5.19 -0.68 1.20
CA ASN A 157 6.47 -0.19 1.72
C ASN A 157 6.95 -0.96 2.96
N THR A 158 6.04 -1.46 3.78
CA THR A 158 6.38 -2.31 4.94
C THR A 158 6.15 -3.80 4.66
N ALA A 159 5.19 -4.17 3.82
CA ALA A 159 4.91 -5.56 3.52
C ALA A 159 6.08 -6.26 2.80
N VAL A 160 6.78 -5.56 1.90
CA VAL A 160 7.91 -6.13 1.16
C VAL A 160 9.05 -6.54 2.09
N PRO A 161 9.60 -5.67 2.98
CA PRO A 161 10.64 -6.10 3.90
C PRO A 161 10.15 -7.16 4.90
N GLN A 162 8.89 -7.12 5.36
CA GLN A 162 8.36 -8.17 6.22
C GLN A 162 8.35 -9.54 5.51
N ALA A 163 7.90 -9.61 4.26
CA ALA A 163 7.96 -10.84 3.48
C ALA A 163 9.41 -11.30 3.26
N TYR A 164 10.32 -10.37 2.93
CA TYR A 164 11.73 -10.65 2.73
C TYR A 164 12.39 -11.29 3.94
N TYR A 165 12.25 -10.70 5.13
CA TYR A 165 12.90 -11.23 6.33
C TYR A 165 12.31 -12.56 6.81
N ASN A 166 11.00 -12.77 6.65
CA ASN A 166 10.40 -14.08 6.86
C ASN A 166 10.99 -15.14 5.90
N TYR A 167 11.10 -14.78 4.61
CA TYR A 167 11.74 -15.65 3.61
C TYR A 167 13.19 -15.96 3.98
N LYS A 168 13.99 -14.98 4.39
CA LYS A 168 15.39 -15.15 4.78
C LYS A 168 15.54 -16.05 6.02
N GLN A 169 14.62 -15.99 6.95
CA GLN A 169 14.57 -16.86 8.13
C GLN A 169 14.12 -18.30 7.80
N GLY A 170 13.74 -18.59 6.55
CA GLY A 170 13.31 -19.92 6.13
C GLY A 170 11.82 -20.17 6.25
N ILE A 171 11.03 -19.19 6.67
CA ILE A 171 9.57 -19.30 6.70
C ILE A 171 9.02 -19.35 5.28
N ARG A 172 8.01 -20.16 5.04
CA ARG A 172 7.38 -20.34 3.72
C ARG A 172 5.88 -20.09 3.72
N HIS A 173 5.25 -20.06 4.87
CA HIS A 173 3.82 -19.83 5.03
C HIS A 173 3.60 -18.67 5.99
N LEU A 174 2.83 -17.69 5.55
CA LEU A 174 2.44 -16.53 6.35
C LEU A 174 0.95 -16.58 6.61
N THR A 175 0.57 -16.26 7.83
CA THR A 175 -0.82 -15.95 8.19
C THR A 175 -0.92 -14.48 8.54
N THR A 176 -2.04 -13.86 8.21
CA THR A 176 -2.28 -12.48 8.57
C THR A 176 -3.76 -12.15 8.57
N GLU A 177 -4.11 -11.06 9.23
CA GLU A 177 -5.44 -10.46 9.20
C GLU A 177 -5.53 -9.34 8.18
N THR A 178 -6.76 -8.94 7.84
CA THR A 178 -7.00 -7.69 7.14
C THR A 178 -8.43 -7.18 7.43
N GLY A 179 -8.56 -5.90 7.72
CA GLY A 179 -9.86 -5.26 7.86
C GLY A 179 -10.55 -5.08 6.51
N ALA A 180 -10.19 -4.02 5.79
CA ALA A 180 -10.78 -3.67 4.49
C ALA A 180 -10.05 -4.26 3.26
N GLY A 181 -9.04 -5.10 3.48
CA GLY A 181 -8.30 -5.80 2.43
C GLY A 181 -7.02 -5.10 1.95
N GLN A 182 -6.69 -3.91 2.42
CA GLN A 182 -5.47 -3.21 1.96
C GLN A 182 -4.18 -3.89 2.43
N TRP A 183 -4.14 -4.31 3.70
CA TRP A 183 -2.99 -5.02 4.23
C TRP A 183 -2.84 -6.40 3.57
N GLY A 184 -3.93 -7.17 3.50
CA GLY A 184 -3.93 -8.47 2.82
C GLY A 184 -3.43 -8.38 1.37
N ALA A 185 -3.86 -7.35 0.61
CA ALA A 185 -3.37 -7.13 -0.75
C ALA A 185 -1.88 -6.79 -0.79
N ALA A 186 -1.38 -6.00 0.17
CA ALA A 186 0.02 -5.62 0.23
C ALA A 186 0.93 -6.80 0.55
N ILE A 187 0.57 -7.62 1.54
CA ILE A 187 1.37 -8.80 1.91
C ILE A 187 1.29 -9.91 0.85
N ALA A 188 0.13 -10.10 0.22
CA ALA A 188 -0.02 -11.03 -0.89
C ALA A 188 0.89 -10.64 -2.08
N PHE A 189 0.92 -9.36 -2.45
CA PHE A 189 1.86 -8.83 -3.45
C PHE A 189 3.31 -9.11 -3.04
N ALA A 190 3.70 -8.73 -1.83
CA ALA A 190 5.06 -8.87 -1.35
C ALA A 190 5.51 -10.34 -1.29
N ALA A 191 4.69 -11.21 -0.75
CA ALA A 191 4.96 -12.63 -0.61
C ALA A 191 5.18 -13.35 -1.95
N LYS A 192 4.46 -12.91 -3.00
CA LYS A 192 4.61 -13.45 -4.36
C LYS A 192 6.03 -13.31 -4.90
N HIS A 193 6.74 -12.24 -4.57
CA HIS A 193 8.12 -12.02 -4.99
C HIS A 193 9.11 -12.99 -4.36
N PHE A 194 8.78 -13.54 -3.19
CA PHE A 194 9.64 -14.46 -2.44
C PHE A 194 9.13 -15.90 -2.44
N GLY A 195 8.07 -16.21 -3.19
CA GLY A 195 7.50 -17.56 -3.27
C GLY A 195 6.90 -18.04 -1.93
N LEU A 196 6.35 -17.11 -1.13
CA LEU A 196 5.70 -17.43 0.13
C LEU A 196 4.20 -17.66 -0.09
N ASP A 197 3.64 -18.65 0.59
CA ASP A 197 2.21 -18.85 0.68
C ASP A 197 1.61 -17.91 1.74
N VAL A 198 0.44 -17.36 1.46
CA VAL A 198 -0.23 -16.44 2.39
C VAL A 198 -1.68 -16.86 2.62
N GLN A 199 -2.03 -17.04 3.89
CA GLN A 199 -3.41 -17.16 4.35
C GLN A 199 -3.85 -15.82 4.96
N VAL A 200 -4.89 -15.22 4.42
CA VAL A 200 -5.45 -13.94 4.91
C VAL A 200 -6.81 -14.19 5.54
N PHE A 201 -6.97 -13.77 6.79
CA PHE A 201 -8.27 -13.69 7.47
C PHE A 201 -8.83 -12.28 7.31
N MET A 202 -9.91 -12.14 6.53
CA MET A 202 -10.51 -10.84 6.23
C MET A 202 -11.80 -10.65 7.00
N VAL A 203 -11.99 -9.50 7.65
CA VAL A 203 -13.22 -9.16 8.35
C VAL A 203 -14.44 -9.44 7.47
N LYS A 204 -15.37 -10.27 7.94
CA LYS A 204 -16.49 -10.85 7.16
C LYS A 204 -17.30 -9.80 6.42
N VAL A 205 -17.72 -8.72 7.07
CA VAL A 205 -18.48 -7.66 6.41
C VAL A 205 -17.70 -7.03 5.25
N SER A 206 -16.39 -6.84 5.40
CA SER A 206 -15.55 -6.31 4.33
C SER A 206 -15.30 -7.31 3.21
N TYR A 207 -15.19 -8.60 3.55
CA TYR A 207 -15.08 -9.70 2.59
C TYR A 207 -16.27 -9.74 1.63
N GLU A 208 -17.47 -9.49 2.15
CA GLU A 208 -18.73 -9.46 1.38
C GLU A 208 -18.87 -8.16 0.57
N GLN A 209 -18.63 -7.00 1.21
CA GLN A 209 -18.85 -5.69 0.60
C GLN A 209 -17.75 -5.25 -0.39
N LYS A 210 -16.55 -5.85 -0.31
CA LYS A 210 -15.38 -5.46 -1.12
C LYS A 210 -14.81 -6.65 -1.92
N PRO A 211 -15.61 -7.25 -2.82
CA PRO A 211 -15.19 -8.46 -3.54
C PRO A 211 -13.91 -8.28 -4.34
N PHE A 212 -13.69 -7.10 -4.95
CA PHE A 212 -12.49 -6.84 -5.74
C PHE A 212 -11.20 -6.88 -4.92
N ARG A 213 -11.23 -6.53 -3.63
CA ARG A 213 -10.06 -6.67 -2.75
C ARG A 213 -9.66 -8.12 -2.57
N ARG A 214 -10.64 -8.99 -2.41
CA ARG A 214 -10.45 -10.44 -2.34
C ARG A 214 -9.82 -10.99 -3.62
N GLU A 215 -10.31 -10.55 -4.78
CA GLU A 215 -9.78 -11.00 -6.07
C GLU A 215 -8.35 -10.51 -6.31
N VAL A 216 -7.99 -9.29 -5.88
CA VAL A 216 -6.60 -8.80 -5.93
C VAL A 216 -5.68 -9.71 -5.10
N MET A 217 -6.07 -10.07 -3.87
CA MET A 217 -5.27 -10.97 -3.04
C MET A 217 -5.08 -12.35 -3.69
N ARG A 218 -6.15 -12.91 -4.26
CA ARG A 218 -6.12 -14.19 -5.00
C ARG A 218 -5.25 -14.11 -6.25
N THR A 219 -5.29 -13.00 -6.98
CA THR A 219 -4.44 -12.77 -8.17
C THR A 219 -2.95 -12.82 -7.79
N TYR A 220 -2.59 -12.36 -6.60
CA TYR A 220 -1.23 -12.49 -6.07
C TYR A 220 -0.94 -13.85 -5.45
N GLY A 221 -1.91 -14.77 -5.43
CA GLY A 221 -1.73 -16.16 -4.97
C GLY A 221 -2.10 -16.40 -3.50
N ALA A 222 -2.66 -15.42 -2.80
CA ALA A 222 -3.07 -15.61 -1.41
C ALA A 222 -4.42 -16.34 -1.30
N SER A 223 -4.57 -17.15 -0.27
CA SER A 223 -5.86 -17.67 0.20
C SER A 223 -6.53 -16.66 1.10
N VAL A 224 -7.83 -16.44 0.93
CA VAL A 224 -8.59 -15.43 1.69
C VAL A 224 -9.83 -16.05 2.29
N THR A 225 -9.93 -15.98 3.62
CA THR A 225 -11.04 -16.55 4.41
C THR A 225 -11.79 -15.41 5.13
N PRO A 226 -13.14 -15.38 5.10
CA PRO A 226 -13.89 -14.43 5.91
C PRO A 226 -13.76 -14.77 7.40
N SER A 227 -13.55 -13.78 8.25
CA SER A 227 -13.39 -13.94 9.70
C SER A 227 -14.51 -13.24 10.48
N PRO A 228 -15.10 -13.91 11.50
CA PRO A 228 -14.75 -15.26 11.99
C PRO A 228 -15.17 -16.38 11.03
N SER A 229 -14.40 -17.47 11.03
CA SER A 229 -14.58 -18.61 10.13
C SER A 229 -14.79 -19.92 10.91
N GLU A 230 -15.25 -20.94 10.22
CA GLU A 230 -15.32 -22.28 10.77
C GLU A 230 -14.02 -23.09 10.60
N THR A 231 -13.01 -22.51 9.95
CA THR A 231 -11.75 -23.21 9.66
C THR A 231 -10.83 -23.28 10.86
N THR A 232 -10.93 -22.33 11.79
CA THR A 232 -10.12 -22.27 13.01
C THR A 232 -10.91 -22.60 14.26
N ALA A 233 -10.23 -23.06 15.31
CA ALA A 233 -10.90 -23.34 16.60
C ALA A 233 -11.48 -22.07 17.24
N ILE A 234 -10.71 -20.96 17.16
CA ILE A 234 -11.16 -19.69 17.73
C ILE A 234 -12.30 -19.08 16.92
N GLY A 235 -12.28 -19.21 15.59
CA GLY A 235 -13.36 -18.74 14.73
C GLY A 235 -14.67 -19.45 15.04
N ARG A 236 -14.65 -20.77 15.17
CA ARG A 236 -15.84 -21.57 15.59
C ARG A 236 -16.37 -21.13 16.95
N LYS A 237 -15.49 -20.91 17.92
CA LYS A 237 -15.87 -20.41 19.25
C LYS A 237 -16.57 -19.05 19.16
N ILE A 238 -16.00 -18.11 18.42
CA ILE A 238 -16.60 -16.78 18.23
C ILE A 238 -17.98 -16.88 17.56
N LEU A 239 -18.14 -17.75 16.56
CA LEU A 239 -19.43 -17.96 15.89
C LEU A 239 -20.49 -18.59 16.79
N GLN A 240 -20.08 -19.47 17.72
CA GLN A 240 -20.98 -20.05 18.72
C GLN A 240 -21.43 -19.02 19.76
N GLU A 241 -20.49 -18.19 20.26
CA GLU A 241 -20.77 -17.18 21.28
C GLU A 241 -21.55 -15.98 20.70
N HIS A 242 -21.32 -15.65 19.43
CA HIS A 242 -21.91 -14.50 18.74
C HIS A 242 -22.47 -14.89 17.37
N PRO A 243 -23.59 -15.66 17.31
CA PRO A 243 -24.22 -16.02 16.05
C PRO A 243 -24.63 -14.79 15.24
N GLY A 244 -24.29 -14.76 13.94
CA GLY A 244 -24.61 -13.63 13.07
C GLY A 244 -23.67 -12.43 13.16
N THR A 245 -22.56 -12.53 13.88
CA THR A 245 -21.54 -11.46 13.91
C THR A 245 -20.99 -11.16 12.50
N THR A 246 -20.78 -9.88 12.22
CA THR A 246 -20.15 -9.39 10.98
C THR A 246 -18.63 -9.44 11.02
N GLY A 247 -18.06 -9.90 12.14
CA GLY A 247 -16.64 -9.93 12.40
C GLY A 247 -16.05 -8.57 12.83
N SER A 248 -14.83 -8.64 13.31
CA SER A 248 -14.02 -7.47 13.67
C SER A 248 -12.56 -7.75 13.33
N LEU A 249 -11.74 -6.69 13.38
CA LEU A 249 -10.29 -6.87 13.19
C LEU A 249 -9.70 -7.78 14.29
N GLY A 250 -10.19 -7.64 15.54
CA GLY A 250 -9.78 -8.52 16.65
C GLY A 250 -10.08 -9.99 16.39
N CYS A 251 -11.27 -10.32 15.82
CA CYS A 251 -11.58 -11.69 15.42
C CYS A 251 -10.55 -12.20 14.38
N ALA A 252 -10.28 -11.40 13.35
CA ALA A 252 -9.35 -11.78 12.29
C ALA A 252 -7.91 -11.95 12.80
N ILE A 253 -7.44 -11.10 13.72
CA ILE A 253 -6.16 -11.26 14.40
C ILE A 253 -6.11 -12.58 15.16
N SER A 254 -7.16 -12.88 15.97
CA SER A 254 -7.20 -14.12 16.77
C SER A 254 -7.20 -15.39 15.92
N GLU A 255 -7.69 -15.34 14.69
CA GLU A 255 -7.64 -16.47 13.76
C GLU A 255 -6.30 -16.58 13.02
N ALA A 256 -5.58 -15.47 12.86
CA ALA A 256 -4.29 -15.44 12.16
C ALA A 256 -3.12 -15.87 13.06
N VAL A 257 -3.24 -15.74 14.38
CA VAL A 257 -2.25 -16.13 15.41
C VAL A 257 -2.54 -17.53 15.93
#